data_e68fef3fa26cb7eba27e341c01bebdca
#
_entry.id   e68fef3fa26cb7eba27e341c01bebdca
#
_cell.length_a   1.000
_cell.length_b   1.000
_cell.length_c   1.000
_cell.angle_alpha   90.00
_cell.angle_beta   90.00
_cell.angle_gamma   90.00
#
_symmetry.space_group_name_H-M   'P 1'
#
loop_
_entity.id
_entity.type
_entity.pdbx_description
1 polymer ?
#
loop_
_entity_poly.entity_id
_entity_poly.type
_entity_poly.pdbx_seq_one_letter_code
_entity_poly.pdbx_strand_id
1 'polypeptide(L)'
;MGSHWRNNYTIRLLLDFASLSFAFICVRLYITKLSNFPVISTAEIKVFFISCLIWYFSAKANNLYDDYRSRSFAYEIVPITKVIILHSVMMTVFVFYYYNADKFPRTFTSLYTILVLIILPIQKFAQRRIRRNALRKGFNSRNVLVVGGGDLGLNFYKTVNDNPHFGYRVVGFLNDEENLHLSSLFLGKLGNMQEVLDNHIIDDVVIALPNGSASTVESLVEIGEKNTKRVRIIPDYYRLGSGNFRLSNFGLFPMITVRSLPLDDSENQFFKRVFDVICSLIAFTLIFSWLFPLIAIIIRLTSKGPVYFIQERWGINNEKIRCYKFRSMYTYSSDIGSDGKYQQATKNDTRITKIGKILRKTNLDELPQFLNVLKGNMSIVGPRPHPTPLNIESKDNVRNYMLRHIVKPGITGWAQVNGYRGETAKPGQMQKRVDLDIWYIENWTFWLDCQIMFQTIMNMFIGDKKAY
;
A
#
# COMPACT_ATOMS: atom_id res chain seq x y z
N MET A 1 12.53 32.23 -13.68
CA MET A 1 12.15 31.20 -12.71
C MET A 1 12.06 29.77 -13.23
N GLY A 2 12.03 29.51 -14.53
CA GLY A 2 12.05 28.16 -15.14
C GLY A 2 13.38 27.41 -15.10
N SER A 3 14.51 28.06 -14.79
CA SER A 3 15.85 27.46 -14.92
C SER A 3 16.21 26.46 -13.81
N HIS A 4 15.80 26.67 -12.57
CA HIS A 4 16.17 25.80 -11.44
C HIS A 4 15.51 24.41 -11.49
N TRP A 5 14.26 24.30 -11.97
CA TRP A 5 13.57 23.01 -12.14
C TRP A 5 14.15 22.21 -13.30
N ARG A 6 14.46 22.86 -14.38
CA ARG A 6 15.06 22.26 -15.59
C ARG A 6 16.46 21.71 -15.28
N ASN A 7 17.26 22.43 -14.50
CA ASN A 7 18.59 21.99 -14.09
C ASN A 7 18.56 20.70 -13.22
N ASN A 8 17.62 20.57 -12.29
CA ASN A 8 17.54 19.37 -11.46
C ASN A 8 17.16 18.11 -12.27
N TYR A 9 16.24 18.21 -13.22
CA TYR A 9 15.89 17.11 -14.11
C TYR A 9 17.08 16.72 -14.98
N THR A 10 17.71 17.71 -15.65
CA THR A 10 18.84 17.48 -16.53
C THR A 10 20.04 16.87 -15.82
N ILE A 11 20.37 17.39 -14.62
CA ILE A 11 21.46 16.84 -13.79
C ILE A 11 21.17 15.38 -13.41
N ARG A 12 19.94 15.07 -12.98
CA ARG A 12 19.56 13.69 -12.60
C ARG A 12 19.67 12.74 -13.79
N LEU A 13 19.21 13.17 -14.97
CA LEU A 13 19.31 12.39 -16.20
C LEU A 13 20.77 12.17 -16.64
N LEU A 14 21.60 13.22 -16.58
CA LEU A 14 23.02 13.11 -16.92
C LEU A 14 23.78 12.17 -15.98
N LEU A 15 23.47 12.20 -14.69
CA LEU A 15 24.06 11.28 -13.73
C LEU A 15 23.61 9.83 -13.97
N ASP A 16 22.38 9.60 -14.41
CA ASP A 16 21.92 8.28 -14.79
C ASP A 16 22.66 7.78 -16.03
N PHE A 17 22.81 8.62 -17.07
CA PHE A 17 23.60 8.28 -18.25
C PHE A 17 25.08 8.01 -17.90
N ALA A 18 25.66 8.77 -16.99
CA ALA A 18 27.01 8.52 -16.50
C ALA A 18 27.12 7.14 -15.81
N SER A 19 26.13 6.77 -15.01
CA SER A 19 26.09 5.45 -14.34
C SER A 19 25.91 4.31 -15.34
N LEU A 20 25.05 4.47 -16.34
CA LEU A 20 24.87 3.50 -17.41
C LEU A 20 26.16 3.35 -18.25
N SER A 21 26.81 4.48 -18.58
CA SER A 21 28.09 4.48 -19.27
C SER A 21 29.18 3.77 -18.48
N PHE A 22 29.25 4.04 -17.18
CA PHE A 22 30.21 3.40 -16.29
C PHE A 22 29.98 1.88 -16.22
N ALA A 23 28.74 1.44 -16.05
CA ALA A 23 28.38 0.03 -16.04
C ALA A 23 28.73 -0.64 -17.38
N PHE A 24 28.44 0.02 -18.51
CA PHE A 24 28.75 -0.48 -19.84
C PHE A 24 30.26 -0.66 -20.04
N ILE A 25 31.06 0.34 -19.68
CA ILE A 25 32.52 0.31 -19.77
C ILE A 25 33.13 -0.78 -18.88
N CYS A 26 32.65 -0.90 -17.63
CA CYS A 26 33.14 -1.93 -16.70
C CYS A 26 32.92 -3.34 -17.25
N VAL A 27 31.72 -3.63 -17.74
CA VAL A 27 31.41 -4.95 -18.34
C VAL A 27 32.23 -5.18 -19.60
N ARG A 28 32.39 -4.15 -20.41
CA ARG A 28 33.22 -4.22 -21.60
C ARG A 28 34.66 -4.59 -21.28
N LEU A 29 35.29 -3.88 -20.35
CA LEU A 29 36.69 -4.13 -19.94
C LEU A 29 36.83 -5.56 -19.36
N TYR A 30 35.85 -6.00 -18.59
CA TYR A 30 35.86 -7.35 -18.02
C TYR A 30 35.81 -8.43 -19.10
N ILE A 31 34.92 -8.30 -20.09
CA ILE A 31 34.79 -9.26 -21.19
C ILE A 31 36.00 -9.23 -22.11
N THR A 32 36.57 -8.06 -22.38
CA THR A 32 37.80 -7.93 -23.22
C THR A 32 38.97 -8.67 -22.56
N LYS A 33 39.09 -8.59 -21.23
CA LYS A 33 40.16 -9.29 -20.50
C LYS A 33 39.99 -10.81 -20.52
N LEU A 34 38.74 -11.31 -20.61
CA LEU A 34 38.43 -12.75 -20.59
C LEU A 34 38.50 -13.41 -21.97
N SER A 35 38.17 -12.70 -23.05
CA SER A 35 37.90 -13.30 -24.36
C SER A 35 38.69 -12.71 -25.54
N ASN A 36 39.74 -11.90 -25.31
CA ASN A 36 40.50 -11.21 -26.34
C ASN A 36 39.65 -10.55 -27.43
N PHE A 37 38.48 -10.05 -27.06
CA PHE A 37 37.57 -9.38 -27.99
C PHE A 37 38.21 -8.06 -28.48
N PRO A 38 38.26 -7.80 -29.78
CA PRO A 38 39.00 -6.65 -30.33
C PRO A 38 38.30 -5.34 -30.00
N VAL A 39 39.00 -4.25 -30.36
CA VAL A 39 38.64 -2.83 -30.25
C VAL A 39 37.15 -2.56 -30.52
N ILE A 40 36.60 -1.56 -29.85
CA ILE A 40 35.20 -1.08 -29.92
C ILE A 40 34.57 -1.27 -31.29
N SER A 41 33.58 -2.16 -31.37
CA SER A 41 32.85 -2.41 -32.61
C SER A 41 31.74 -1.38 -32.80
N THR A 42 31.37 -1.09 -34.07
CA THR A 42 30.19 -0.26 -34.37
C THR A 42 28.90 -0.80 -33.75
N ALA A 43 28.83 -2.10 -33.53
CA ALA A 43 27.70 -2.74 -32.84
C ALA A 43 27.59 -2.29 -31.37
N GLU A 44 28.70 -2.23 -30.64
CA GLU A 44 28.72 -1.82 -29.22
C GLU A 44 28.32 -0.35 -29.07
N ILE A 45 28.76 0.53 -29.95
CA ILE A 45 28.35 1.93 -29.95
C ILE A 45 26.85 2.04 -30.15
N LYS A 46 26.28 1.31 -31.10
CA LYS A 46 24.82 1.28 -31.33
C LYS A 46 24.06 0.76 -30.11
N VAL A 47 24.49 -0.35 -29.50
CA VAL A 47 23.89 -0.92 -28.29
C VAL A 47 23.93 0.08 -27.14
N PHE A 48 25.04 0.80 -26.96
CA PHE A 48 25.15 1.83 -25.95
C PHE A 48 24.15 2.99 -26.15
N PHE A 49 24.04 3.55 -27.33
CA PHE A 49 23.09 4.62 -27.60
C PHE A 49 21.65 4.17 -27.44
N ILE A 50 21.33 2.97 -27.88
CA ILE A 50 19.98 2.38 -27.71
C ILE A 50 19.68 2.13 -26.23
N SER A 51 20.67 1.69 -25.44
CA SER A 51 20.55 1.57 -23.99
C SER A 51 20.15 2.91 -23.35
N CYS A 52 20.83 4.00 -23.70
CA CYS A 52 20.48 5.34 -23.21
C CYS A 52 19.07 5.77 -23.63
N LEU A 53 18.66 5.44 -24.84
CA LEU A 53 17.33 5.77 -25.36
C LEU A 53 16.23 4.97 -24.66
N ILE A 54 16.43 3.67 -24.47
CA ILE A 54 15.52 2.81 -23.72
C ILE A 54 15.40 3.32 -22.28
N TRP A 55 16.53 3.70 -21.64
CA TRP A 55 16.51 4.26 -20.29
C TRP A 55 15.67 5.53 -20.23
N TYR A 56 15.88 6.47 -21.14
CA TYR A 56 15.14 7.73 -21.18
C TYR A 56 13.63 7.51 -21.26
N PHE A 57 13.17 6.66 -22.17
CA PHE A 57 11.74 6.38 -22.31
C PHE A 57 11.17 5.61 -21.13
N SER A 58 11.89 4.62 -20.62
CA SER A 58 11.49 3.86 -19.43
C SER A 58 11.38 4.75 -18.20
N ALA A 59 12.34 5.65 -17.98
CA ALA A 59 12.36 6.58 -16.87
C ALA A 59 11.22 7.62 -16.98
N LYS A 60 10.93 8.12 -18.18
CA LYS A 60 9.84 9.04 -18.45
C LYS A 60 8.47 8.39 -18.24
N ALA A 61 8.27 7.19 -18.75
CA ALA A 61 7.03 6.43 -18.61
C ALA A 61 6.68 6.11 -17.13
N ASN A 62 7.70 5.94 -16.29
CA ASN A 62 7.52 5.62 -14.86
C ASN A 62 7.70 6.85 -13.94
N ASN A 63 7.69 8.08 -14.47
CA ASN A 63 7.82 9.32 -13.70
C ASN A 63 9.01 9.31 -12.72
N LEU A 64 10.16 8.69 -13.12
CA LEU A 64 11.33 8.50 -12.27
C LEU A 64 11.94 9.82 -11.76
N TYR A 65 11.75 10.91 -12.50
CA TYR A 65 12.33 12.21 -12.20
C TYR A 65 11.38 13.18 -11.50
N ASP A 66 10.17 12.73 -11.11
CA ASP A 66 9.25 13.52 -10.34
C ASP A 66 9.86 13.94 -9.00
N ASP A 67 9.39 15.06 -8.45
CA ASP A 67 9.95 15.61 -7.22
C ASP A 67 9.29 15.00 -5.99
N TYR A 68 9.94 14.00 -5.41
CA TYR A 68 9.50 13.30 -4.19
C TYR A 68 10.11 13.90 -2.91
N ARG A 69 10.26 15.25 -2.81
CA ARG A 69 10.94 15.90 -1.67
C ARG A 69 10.40 15.50 -0.31
N SER A 70 9.08 15.39 -0.19
CA SER A 70 8.40 15.11 1.08
C SER A 70 8.14 13.62 1.34
N ARG A 71 8.44 12.71 0.37
CA ARG A 71 8.17 11.28 0.52
C ARG A 71 9.39 10.51 1.04
N SER A 72 9.16 9.35 1.66
CA SER A 72 10.25 8.46 2.08
C SER A 72 10.97 7.84 0.87
N PHE A 73 12.21 7.36 1.04
CA PHE A 73 12.97 6.72 -0.04
C PHE A 73 12.28 5.45 -0.57
N ALA A 74 11.50 4.78 0.25
CA ALA A 74 10.72 3.62 -0.17
C ALA A 74 9.81 3.90 -1.38
N TYR A 75 9.26 5.12 -1.47
CA TYR A 75 8.44 5.53 -2.62
C TYR A 75 9.25 5.76 -3.91
N GLU A 76 10.56 6.01 -3.81
CA GLU A 76 11.44 6.15 -4.98
C GLU A 76 11.96 4.79 -5.46
N ILE A 77 12.08 3.79 -4.57
CA ILE A 77 12.57 2.44 -4.92
C ILE A 77 11.68 1.78 -5.96
N VAL A 78 10.36 1.87 -5.82
CA VAL A 78 9.41 1.21 -6.73
C VAL A 78 9.56 1.69 -8.18
N PRO A 79 9.52 3.00 -8.50
CA PRO A 79 9.80 3.48 -9.85
C PRO A 79 11.19 3.10 -10.34
N ILE A 80 12.22 3.18 -9.49
CA ILE A 80 13.60 2.80 -9.86
C ILE A 80 13.63 1.33 -10.30
N THR A 81 13.06 0.43 -9.50
CA THR A 81 13.02 -1.01 -9.80
C THR A 81 12.23 -1.30 -11.09
N LYS A 82 11.06 -0.67 -11.26
CA LYS A 82 10.26 -0.79 -12.50
C LYS A 82 11.06 -0.37 -13.74
N VAL A 83 11.76 0.75 -13.66
CA VAL A 83 12.58 1.26 -14.78
C VAL A 83 13.75 0.33 -15.08
N ILE A 84 14.45 -0.18 -14.06
CA ILE A 84 15.57 -1.12 -14.24
C ILE A 84 15.09 -2.41 -14.90
N ILE A 85 13.98 -2.99 -14.43
CA ILE A 85 13.40 -4.20 -15.01
C ILE A 85 13.02 -3.96 -16.47
N LEU A 86 12.27 -2.90 -16.75
CA LEU A 86 11.83 -2.56 -18.11
C LEU A 86 13.03 -2.33 -19.04
N HIS A 87 14.03 -1.57 -18.58
CA HIS A 87 15.27 -1.33 -19.32
C HIS A 87 16.01 -2.64 -19.62
N SER A 88 16.15 -3.51 -18.61
CA SER A 88 16.88 -4.78 -18.76
C SER A 88 16.18 -5.74 -19.72
N VAL A 89 14.85 -5.85 -19.63
CA VAL A 89 14.06 -6.67 -20.55
C VAL A 89 14.18 -6.14 -21.98
N MET A 90 13.97 -4.83 -22.19
CA MET A 90 14.06 -4.21 -23.50
C MET A 90 15.47 -4.36 -24.12
N MET A 91 16.52 -4.17 -23.31
CA MET A 91 17.90 -4.37 -23.76
C MET A 91 18.18 -5.82 -24.14
N THR A 92 17.73 -6.78 -23.32
CA THR A 92 17.90 -8.20 -23.60
C THR A 92 17.21 -8.58 -24.90
N VAL A 93 15.94 -8.18 -25.07
CA VAL A 93 15.17 -8.43 -26.30
C VAL A 93 15.87 -7.81 -27.51
N PHE A 94 16.32 -6.55 -27.40
CA PHE A 94 17.01 -5.85 -28.48
C PHE A 94 18.29 -6.58 -28.89
N VAL A 95 19.17 -6.90 -27.94
CA VAL A 95 20.44 -7.57 -28.22
C VAL A 95 20.20 -8.96 -28.78
N PHE A 96 19.22 -9.71 -28.26
CA PHE A 96 18.92 -11.06 -28.70
C PHE A 96 18.36 -11.11 -30.13
N TYR A 97 17.58 -10.12 -30.53
CA TYR A 97 16.94 -10.04 -31.83
C TYR A 97 17.87 -9.52 -32.92
N TYR A 98 18.70 -8.51 -32.62
CA TYR A 98 19.51 -7.81 -33.63
C TYR A 98 20.95 -8.33 -33.77
N TYR A 99 21.47 -9.07 -32.75
CA TYR A 99 22.87 -9.50 -32.76
C TYR A 99 23.00 -10.99 -32.49
N ASN A 100 23.79 -11.68 -33.35
CA ASN A 100 24.21 -13.05 -33.09
C ASN A 100 25.24 -13.08 -31.95
N ALA A 101 25.32 -14.25 -31.25
CA ALA A 101 26.23 -14.45 -30.12
C ALA A 101 27.70 -14.15 -30.45
N ASP A 102 28.10 -14.37 -31.71
CA ASP A 102 29.46 -14.14 -32.19
C ASP A 102 29.81 -12.65 -32.33
N LYS A 103 28.80 -11.77 -32.52
CA LYS A 103 28.98 -10.34 -32.67
C LYS A 103 28.80 -9.57 -31.37
N PHE A 104 28.03 -10.13 -30.44
CA PHE A 104 27.75 -9.54 -29.12
C PHE A 104 27.51 -10.62 -28.07
N PRO A 105 28.41 -10.79 -27.08
CA PRO A 105 28.31 -11.85 -26.08
C PRO A 105 27.04 -11.72 -25.26
N ARG A 106 26.25 -12.78 -25.15
CA ARG A 106 25.02 -12.81 -24.31
C ARG A 106 25.30 -12.56 -22.84
N THR A 107 26.48 -12.97 -22.37
CA THR A 107 26.97 -12.71 -21.01
C THR A 107 27.11 -11.21 -20.71
N PHE A 108 27.29 -10.37 -21.76
CA PHE A 108 27.35 -8.91 -21.60
C PHE A 108 26.06 -8.36 -21.03
N THR A 109 24.91 -8.72 -21.60
CA THR A 109 23.59 -8.20 -21.14
C THR A 109 23.29 -8.62 -19.72
N SER A 110 23.63 -9.83 -19.32
CA SER A 110 23.44 -10.32 -17.95
C SER A 110 24.31 -9.57 -16.94
N LEU A 111 25.60 -9.43 -17.23
CA LEU A 111 26.54 -8.69 -16.36
C LEU A 111 26.18 -7.20 -16.29
N TYR A 112 25.83 -6.60 -17.44
CA TYR A 112 25.37 -5.22 -17.50
C TYR A 112 24.11 -4.99 -16.64
N THR A 113 23.13 -5.86 -16.75
CA THR A 113 21.90 -5.79 -15.94
C THR A 113 22.21 -5.87 -14.46
N ILE A 114 23.08 -6.82 -14.05
CA ILE A 114 23.48 -6.97 -12.64
C ILE A 114 24.16 -5.69 -12.13
N LEU A 115 25.09 -5.13 -12.91
CA LEU A 115 25.79 -3.90 -12.53
C LEU A 115 24.85 -2.70 -12.45
N VAL A 116 23.95 -2.53 -13.40
CA VAL A 116 22.92 -1.47 -13.39
C VAL A 116 22.01 -1.61 -12.15
N LEU A 117 21.64 -2.84 -11.77
CA LEU A 117 20.80 -3.15 -10.62
C LEU A 117 21.48 -2.78 -9.29
N ILE A 118 22.80 -2.75 -9.26
CA ILE A 118 23.59 -2.34 -8.09
C ILE A 118 23.91 -0.83 -8.12
N ILE A 119 24.43 -0.33 -9.22
CA ILE A 119 24.96 1.03 -9.33
C ILE A 119 23.84 2.08 -9.23
N LEU A 120 22.72 1.88 -9.92
CA LEU A 120 21.67 2.91 -9.98
C LEU A 120 20.96 3.16 -8.64
N PRO A 121 20.54 2.15 -7.85
CA PRO A 121 19.99 2.41 -6.52
C PRO A 121 20.98 3.10 -5.58
N ILE A 122 22.25 2.71 -5.61
CA ILE A 122 23.30 3.34 -4.80
C ILE A 122 23.49 4.81 -5.22
N GLN A 123 23.59 5.08 -6.50
CA GLN A 123 23.71 6.42 -7.07
C GLN A 123 22.47 7.28 -6.71
N LYS A 124 21.25 6.77 -6.82
CA LYS A 124 20.03 7.47 -6.42
C LYS A 124 20.00 7.78 -4.92
N PHE A 125 20.40 6.82 -4.10
CA PHE A 125 20.53 7.02 -2.66
C PHE A 125 21.56 8.12 -2.33
N ALA A 126 22.74 8.08 -2.98
CA ALA A 126 23.78 9.10 -2.81
C ALA A 126 23.30 10.48 -3.24
N GLN A 127 22.68 10.60 -4.42
CA GLN A 127 22.07 11.87 -4.91
C GLN A 127 21.07 12.43 -3.90
N ARG A 128 20.20 11.56 -3.36
CA ARG A 128 19.22 11.98 -2.36
C ARG A 128 19.89 12.47 -1.08
N ARG A 129 20.90 11.76 -0.60
CA ARG A 129 21.64 12.15 0.61
C ARG A 129 22.35 13.50 0.45
N ILE A 130 23.00 13.70 -0.69
CA ILE A 130 23.67 14.97 -1.03
C ILE A 130 22.64 16.11 -1.09
N ARG A 131 21.53 15.89 -1.80
CA ARG A 131 20.46 16.89 -1.92
C ARG A 131 19.84 17.25 -0.56
N ARG A 132 19.55 16.24 0.28
CA ARG A 132 19.04 16.46 1.64
C ARG A 132 20.00 17.28 2.50
N ASN A 133 21.28 16.98 2.42
CA ASN A 133 22.29 17.71 3.16
C ASN A 133 22.41 19.18 2.68
N ALA A 134 22.34 19.41 1.37
CA ALA A 134 22.32 20.76 0.80
C ALA A 134 21.08 21.57 1.26
N LEU A 135 19.89 20.95 1.22
CA LEU A 135 18.65 21.58 1.70
C LEU A 135 18.69 21.87 3.20
N ARG A 136 19.25 20.97 4.01
CA ARG A 136 19.45 21.22 5.47
C ARG A 136 20.36 22.42 5.75
N LYS A 137 21.33 22.67 4.88
CA LYS A 137 22.22 23.85 4.96
C LYS A 137 21.57 25.12 4.38
N GLY A 138 20.29 25.07 4.00
CA GLY A 138 19.55 26.22 3.43
C GLY A 138 19.81 26.46 1.94
N PHE A 139 20.61 25.64 1.26
CA PHE A 139 20.82 25.77 -0.18
C PHE A 139 19.52 25.41 -0.91
N ASN A 140 19.06 26.32 -1.79
CA ASN A 140 17.87 26.13 -2.61
C ASN A 140 16.56 25.90 -1.81
N SER A 141 16.48 26.47 -0.56
CA SER A 141 15.24 26.54 0.20
C SER A 141 14.32 27.61 -0.39
N ARG A 142 13.01 27.37 -0.28
CA ARG A 142 11.97 28.31 -0.69
C ARG A 142 11.41 29.01 0.51
N ASN A 143 11.32 30.31 0.40
CA ASN A 143 10.68 31.16 1.40
C ASN A 143 9.16 31.10 1.25
N VAL A 144 8.48 30.74 2.33
CA VAL A 144 7.03 30.52 2.34
C VAL A 144 6.37 31.49 3.29
N LEU A 145 5.35 32.20 2.80
CA LEU A 145 4.39 32.95 3.61
C LEU A 145 3.19 32.03 3.92
N VAL A 146 2.84 31.91 5.19
CA VAL A 146 1.67 31.15 5.62
C VAL A 146 0.52 32.08 5.92
N VAL A 147 -0.60 31.88 5.27
CA VAL A 147 -1.83 32.67 5.48
C VAL A 147 -2.81 31.80 6.27
N GLY A 148 -3.01 32.18 7.54
CA GLY A 148 -3.76 31.43 8.55
C GLY A 148 -2.86 30.91 9.67
N GLY A 149 -3.05 31.48 10.89
CA GLY A 149 -2.31 31.14 12.11
C GLY A 149 -3.01 30.14 13.02
N GLY A 150 -4.05 29.46 12.53
CA GLY A 150 -4.74 28.39 13.25
C GLY A 150 -3.97 27.07 13.26
N ASP A 151 -4.59 25.99 13.77
CA ASP A 151 -3.97 24.67 13.91
C ASP A 151 -3.35 24.13 12.60
N LEU A 152 -3.99 24.37 11.46
CA LEU A 152 -3.46 23.96 10.15
C LEU A 152 -2.15 24.65 9.79
N GLY A 153 -2.08 25.98 9.95
CA GLY A 153 -0.89 26.75 9.68
C GLY A 153 0.25 26.40 10.64
N LEU A 154 -0.07 26.24 11.93
CA LEU A 154 0.89 25.80 12.96
C LEU A 154 1.44 24.40 12.70
N ASN A 155 0.58 23.46 12.31
CA ASN A 155 1.00 22.09 11.97
C ASN A 155 1.87 22.07 10.72
N PHE A 156 1.54 22.90 9.71
CA PHE A 156 2.41 23.08 8.55
C PHE A 156 3.79 23.59 8.95
N TYR A 157 3.83 24.65 9.77
CA TYR A 157 5.08 25.24 10.28
C TYR A 157 5.92 24.21 11.04
N LYS A 158 5.34 23.50 12.01
CA LYS A 158 6.02 22.43 12.75
C LYS A 158 6.58 21.36 11.79
N THR A 159 5.76 20.92 10.84
CA THR A 159 6.19 19.92 9.84
C THR A 159 7.37 20.40 9.01
N VAL A 160 7.39 21.66 8.60
CA VAL A 160 8.49 22.26 7.83
C VAL A 160 9.73 22.42 8.70
N ASN A 161 9.58 22.88 9.92
CA ASN A 161 10.68 23.14 10.86
C ASN A 161 11.36 21.83 11.32
N ASP A 162 10.56 20.78 11.59
CA ASP A 162 11.06 19.44 11.96
C ASP A 162 11.74 18.72 10.77
N ASN A 163 11.43 19.16 9.55
CA ASN A 163 11.93 18.54 8.33
C ASN A 163 12.62 19.56 7.38
N PRO A 164 13.77 20.15 7.78
CA PRO A 164 14.47 21.15 6.96
C PRO A 164 14.84 20.64 5.56
N HIS A 165 14.93 19.33 5.39
CA HIS A 165 15.21 18.69 4.11
C HIS A 165 14.06 18.76 3.08
N PHE A 166 12.87 19.23 3.46
CA PHE A 166 11.81 19.56 2.50
C PHE A 166 12.16 20.80 1.69
N GLY A 167 13.11 21.62 2.16
CA GLY A 167 13.59 22.79 1.46
C GLY A 167 12.59 23.94 1.45
N TYR A 168 11.79 24.05 2.51
CA TYR A 168 10.93 25.20 2.79
C TYR A 168 11.44 25.94 4.03
N ARG A 169 11.27 27.27 4.03
CA ARG A 169 11.53 28.15 5.15
C ARG A 169 10.33 29.07 5.33
N VAL A 170 9.64 28.96 6.43
CA VAL A 170 8.54 29.86 6.75
C VAL A 170 9.11 31.22 7.15
N VAL A 171 8.73 32.25 6.41
CA VAL A 171 9.14 33.65 6.65
C VAL A 171 8.28 34.27 7.74
N GLY A 172 6.97 33.98 7.73
CA GLY A 172 6.02 34.46 8.72
C GLY A 172 4.58 34.07 8.40
N PHE A 173 3.70 34.60 9.22
CA PHE A 173 2.27 34.32 9.17
C PHE A 173 1.46 35.60 8.98
N LEU A 174 0.37 35.48 8.22
CA LEU A 174 -0.73 36.43 8.20
C LEU A 174 -1.94 35.83 8.88
N ASN A 175 -2.54 36.52 9.83
CA ASN A 175 -3.73 36.09 10.54
C ASN A 175 -4.53 37.27 11.06
N ASP A 176 -5.87 37.19 11.03
CA ASP A 176 -6.70 38.32 11.50
C ASP A 176 -6.70 38.44 13.03
N GLU A 177 -6.48 37.33 13.74
CA GLU A 177 -6.34 37.29 15.19
C GLU A 177 -4.87 37.13 15.59
N GLU A 178 -4.39 37.94 16.54
CA GLU A 178 -3.06 37.77 17.12
C GLU A 178 -2.99 36.45 17.89
N ASN A 179 -2.15 35.54 17.46
CA ASN A 179 -1.89 34.31 18.17
C ASN A 179 -0.57 34.46 18.95
N LEU A 180 -0.63 34.41 20.27
CA LEU A 180 0.54 34.53 21.18
C LEU A 180 1.68 33.57 20.85
N HIS A 181 1.36 32.39 20.28
CA HIS A 181 2.37 31.40 19.86
C HIS A 181 3.12 31.78 18.57
N LEU A 182 2.69 32.82 17.86
CA LEU A 182 3.27 33.26 16.59
C LEU A 182 3.89 34.68 16.67
N SER A 183 3.97 35.30 17.84
CA SER A 183 4.36 36.69 18.02
C SER A 183 5.65 37.08 17.28
N SER A 184 6.65 36.21 17.21
CA SER A 184 7.92 36.45 16.50
C SER A 184 7.85 36.27 14.97
N LEU A 185 6.83 35.59 14.46
CA LEU A 185 6.65 35.28 13.04
C LEU A 185 5.39 35.93 12.46
N PHE A 186 4.68 36.74 13.26
CA PHE A 186 3.49 37.45 12.84
C PHE A 186 3.89 38.65 11.98
N LEU A 187 3.41 38.71 10.74
CA LEU A 187 3.70 39.76 9.77
C LEU A 187 2.53 40.69 9.52
N GLY A 188 1.35 40.38 10.04
CA GLY A 188 0.17 41.23 9.91
C GLY A 188 -1.13 40.46 9.67
N LYS A 189 -2.19 41.24 9.39
CA LYS A 189 -3.52 40.72 9.05
C LYS A 189 -3.57 40.20 7.60
N LEU A 190 -4.61 39.44 7.23
CA LEU A 190 -4.81 38.94 5.88
C LEU A 190 -4.76 40.03 4.82
N GLY A 191 -5.35 41.21 5.12
CA GLY A 191 -5.34 42.38 4.23
C GLY A 191 -3.97 43.00 3.96
N ASN A 192 -2.97 42.71 4.79
CA ASN A 192 -1.60 43.20 4.60
C ASN A 192 -0.76 42.31 3.64
N MET A 193 -1.37 41.31 3.00
CA MET A 193 -0.65 40.36 2.17
C MET A 193 0.17 41.05 1.06
N GLN A 194 -0.38 42.06 0.39
CA GLN A 194 0.33 42.78 -0.67
C GLN A 194 1.60 43.47 -0.12
N GLU A 195 1.48 44.18 0.98
CA GLU A 195 2.60 44.88 1.64
C GLU A 195 3.70 43.92 2.08
N VAL A 196 3.32 42.75 2.63
CA VAL A 196 4.28 41.71 3.05
C VAL A 196 4.99 41.08 1.84
N LEU A 197 4.29 40.87 0.72
CA LEU A 197 4.90 40.34 -0.52
C LEU A 197 5.88 41.35 -1.15
N ASP A 198 5.65 42.65 -0.98
CA ASP A 198 6.53 43.71 -1.48
C ASP A 198 7.80 43.86 -0.62
N ASN A 199 7.66 43.70 0.70
CA ASN A 199 8.74 43.92 1.65
C ASN A 199 9.60 42.68 1.95
N HIS A 200 9.15 41.48 1.60
CA HIS A 200 9.83 40.23 1.93
C HIS A 200 10.09 39.38 0.69
N ILE A 201 11.22 38.68 0.67
CA ILE A 201 11.54 37.72 -0.38
C ILE A 201 10.73 36.45 -0.11
N ILE A 202 9.60 36.29 -0.80
CA ILE A 202 8.69 35.16 -0.69
C ILE A 202 8.62 34.45 -2.05
N ASP A 203 8.75 33.14 -2.07
CA ASP A 203 8.66 32.30 -3.26
C ASP A 203 7.27 31.68 -3.41
N ASP A 204 6.72 31.13 -2.34
CA ASP A 204 5.45 30.41 -2.32
C ASP A 204 4.54 31.01 -1.20
N VAL A 205 3.24 31.05 -1.46
CA VAL A 205 2.21 31.40 -0.46
C VAL A 205 1.40 30.15 -0.14
N VAL A 206 1.23 29.86 1.14
CA VAL A 206 0.43 28.72 1.61
C VAL A 206 -0.77 29.22 2.39
N ILE A 207 -1.96 29.02 1.85
CA ILE A 207 -3.23 29.40 2.48
C ILE A 207 -3.71 28.23 3.34
N ALA A 208 -3.78 28.43 4.64
CA ALA A 208 -4.18 27.44 5.66
C ALA A 208 -5.39 27.98 6.47
N LEU A 209 -6.47 28.35 5.77
CA LEU A 209 -7.70 28.89 6.32
C LEU A 209 -8.83 27.86 6.28
N PRO A 210 -9.11 27.12 7.38
CA PRO A 210 -10.10 26.04 7.38
C PRO A 210 -11.54 26.53 7.19
N ASN A 211 -11.84 27.74 7.62
CA ASN A 211 -13.18 28.34 7.58
C ASN A 211 -13.23 29.62 6.73
N GLY A 212 -12.22 29.84 5.88
CA GLY A 212 -12.20 30.97 4.99
C GLY A 212 -13.37 30.98 4.02
N SER A 213 -14.06 32.10 3.84
CA SER A 213 -15.06 32.22 2.78
C SER A 213 -14.40 32.01 1.42
N ALA A 214 -15.13 31.46 0.46
CA ALA A 214 -14.59 31.26 -0.89
C ALA A 214 -14.06 32.59 -1.47
N SER A 215 -14.74 33.69 -1.25
CA SER A 215 -14.35 35.02 -1.69
C SER A 215 -13.04 35.52 -1.05
N THR A 216 -12.82 35.22 0.24
CA THR A 216 -11.55 35.55 0.93
C THR A 216 -10.40 34.75 0.34
N VAL A 217 -10.58 33.46 0.15
CA VAL A 217 -9.54 32.60 -0.43
C VAL A 217 -9.23 33.03 -1.87
N GLU A 218 -10.26 33.33 -2.67
CA GLU A 218 -10.12 33.81 -4.05
C GLU A 218 -9.35 35.11 -4.14
N SER A 219 -9.65 36.11 -3.28
CA SER A 219 -8.90 37.36 -3.24
C SER A 219 -7.43 37.17 -2.88
N LEU A 220 -7.12 36.29 -1.92
CA LEU A 220 -5.74 35.95 -1.54
C LEU A 220 -4.98 35.24 -2.65
N VAL A 221 -5.65 34.36 -3.38
CA VAL A 221 -5.08 33.71 -4.57
C VAL A 221 -4.74 34.74 -5.62
N GLU A 222 -5.68 35.65 -5.93
CA GLU A 222 -5.50 36.70 -6.93
C GLU A 222 -4.30 37.62 -6.57
N ILE A 223 -4.18 38.03 -5.29
CA ILE A 223 -3.02 38.81 -4.83
C ILE A 223 -1.71 38.05 -5.03
N GLY A 224 -1.68 36.78 -4.67
CA GLY A 224 -0.49 35.94 -4.85
C GLY A 224 -0.10 35.78 -6.32
N GLU A 225 -1.07 35.51 -7.21
CA GLU A 225 -0.84 35.37 -8.66
C GLU A 225 -0.41 36.69 -9.33
N LYS A 226 -0.99 37.82 -8.98
CA LYS A 226 -0.56 39.16 -9.44
C LYS A 226 0.90 39.41 -9.11
N ASN A 227 1.37 38.93 -7.97
CA ASN A 227 2.77 39.02 -7.56
C ASN A 227 3.65 37.89 -8.07
N THR A 228 3.17 37.09 -9.04
CA THR A 228 3.89 35.94 -9.62
C THR A 228 4.35 34.90 -8.60
N LYS A 229 3.64 34.79 -7.46
CA LYS A 229 3.91 33.79 -6.41
C LYS A 229 3.13 32.51 -6.69
N ARG A 230 3.67 31.38 -6.28
CA ARG A 230 2.91 30.12 -6.29
C ARG A 230 2.02 30.05 -5.09
N VAL A 231 0.73 30.02 -5.31
CA VAL A 231 -0.26 29.86 -4.25
C VAL A 231 -0.62 28.38 -4.10
N ARG A 232 -0.66 27.92 -2.85
CA ARG A 232 -1.08 26.57 -2.47
C ARG A 232 -2.09 26.67 -1.36
N ILE A 233 -3.13 25.85 -1.41
CA ILE A 233 -4.17 25.79 -0.39
C ILE A 233 -4.03 24.49 0.37
N ILE A 234 -4.01 24.56 1.70
CA ILE A 234 -4.12 23.40 2.58
C ILE A 234 -5.58 23.27 3.01
N PRO A 235 -6.32 22.31 2.47
CA PRO A 235 -7.70 22.12 2.87
C PRO A 235 -7.79 21.39 4.22
N ASP A 236 -8.79 21.74 5.02
CA ASP A 236 -9.02 21.13 6.34
C ASP A 236 -9.74 19.78 6.22
N TYR A 237 -9.01 18.76 5.85
CA TYR A 237 -9.55 17.38 5.79
C TYR A 237 -9.46 16.64 7.13
N TYR A 238 -8.65 17.12 8.07
CA TYR A 238 -8.46 16.45 9.37
C TYR A 238 -9.74 16.35 10.19
N ARG A 239 -10.72 17.21 9.93
CA ARG A 239 -12.05 17.15 10.56
C ARG A 239 -12.94 16.02 10.03
N LEU A 240 -12.61 15.45 8.87
CA LEU A 240 -13.46 14.42 8.22
C LEU A 240 -13.19 12.98 8.69
N GLY A 241 -12.26 12.75 9.65
CA GLY A 241 -12.04 11.43 10.26
C GLY A 241 -10.63 10.85 10.08
N SER A 242 -10.47 9.59 9.94
CA SER A 242 -9.31 8.71 10.17
C SER A 242 -8.00 8.93 9.40
N GLY A 243 -7.72 10.07 8.85
CA GLY A 243 -6.36 10.43 8.37
C GLY A 243 -5.83 9.80 7.07
N ASN A 244 -6.43 8.77 6.53
CA ASN A 244 -6.01 8.12 5.29
C ASN A 244 -6.76 8.66 4.07
N PHE A 245 -6.59 9.97 3.80
CA PHE A 245 -7.23 10.61 2.66
C PHE A 245 -6.43 10.39 1.37
N ARG A 246 -7.12 10.06 0.29
CA ARG A 246 -6.55 10.06 -1.05
C ARG A 246 -7.19 11.17 -1.89
N LEU A 247 -6.35 12.07 -2.40
CA LEU A 247 -6.75 13.04 -3.40
C LEU A 247 -6.69 12.37 -4.77
N SER A 248 -7.79 12.41 -5.49
CA SER A 248 -7.90 11.91 -6.87
C SER A 248 -8.67 12.93 -7.70
N ASN A 249 -8.56 12.85 -9.02
CA ASN A 249 -9.34 13.67 -9.92
C ASN A 249 -10.38 12.78 -10.62
N PHE A 250 -11.62 13.20 -10.62
CA PHE A 250 -12.66 12.63 -11.44
C PHE A 250 -13.01 13.64 -12.56
N GLY A 251 -12.40 13.46 -13.71
CA GLY A 251 -12.42 14.49 -14.74
C GLY A 251 -11.76 15.79 -14.25
N LEU A 252 -12.52 16.87 -14.22
CA LEU A 252 -12.07 18.18 -13.71
C LEU A 252 -12.32 18.38 -12.20
N PHE A 253 -13.00 17.44 -11.54
CA PHE A 253 -13.34 17.57 -10.12
C PHE A 253 -12.30 16.91 -9.23
N PRO A 254 -11.63 17.66 -8.32
CA PRO A 254 -10.81 17.05 -7.28
C PRO A 254 -11.72 16.32 -6.29
N MET A 255 -11.48 15.03 -6.10
CA MET A 255 -12.21 14.20 -5.14
C MET A 255 -11.33 13.78 -3.98
N ILE A 256 -11.92 13.76 -2.79
CA ILE A 256 -11.27 13.28 -1.58
C ILE A 256 -11.94 11.98 -1.19
N THR A 257 -11.18 10.91 -1.26
CA THR A 257 -11.61 9.63 -0.67
C THR A 257 -11.26 9.67 0.81
N VAL A 258 -12.29 9.67 1.66
CA VAL A 258 -12.14 9.82 3.13
C VAL A 258 -11.39 8.64 3.76
N ARG A 259 -11.43 7.46 3.13
CA ARG A 259 -10.69 6.27 3.55
C ARG A 259 -10.15 5.57 2.33
N SER A 260 -8.89 5.79 2.04
CA SER A 260 -8.20 5.07 0.96
C SER A 260 -7.60 3.78 1.51
N LEU A 261 -7.96 2.67 0.89
CA LEU A 261 -7.49 1.35 1.29
C LEU A 261 -6.46 0.82 0.28
N PRO A 262 -5.43 0.10 0.72
CA PRO A 262 -4.47 -0.52 -0.20
C PRO A 262 -5.12 -1.46 -1.23
N LEU A 263 -6.20 -2.13 -0.84
CA LEU A 263 -6.97 -3.04 -1.72
C LEU A 263 -7.97 -2.32 -2.64
N ASP A 264 -8.07 -0.98 -2.62
CA ASP A 264 -8.79 -0.23 -3.64
C ASP A 264 -8.01 -0.18 -4.96
N ASP A 265 -6.68 -0.35 -4.90
CA ASP A 265 -5.84 -0.38 -6.09
C ASP A 265 -5.97 -1.72 -6.83
N SER A 266 -6.31 -1.67 -8.12
CA SER A 266 -6.54 -2.85 -8.96
C SER A 266 -5.32 -3.76 -9.07
N GLU A 267 -4.11 -3.20 -9.05
CA GLU A 267 -2.86 -3.97 -9.03
C GLU A 267 -2.78 -4.86 -7.78
N ASN A 268 -3.06 -4.28 -6.60
CA ASN A 268 -3.03 -5.01 -5.33
C ASN A 268 -4.10 -6.11 -5.28
N GLN A 269 -5.31 -5.80 -5.79
CA GLN A 269 -6.38 -6.81 -5.90
C GLN A 269 -5.98 -7.96 -6.82
N PHE A 270 -5.36 -7.66 -7.97
CA PHE A 270 -4.88 -8.66 -8.91
C PHE A 270 -3.80 -9.56 -8.29
N PHE A 271 -2.76 -8.98 -7.70
CA PHE A 271 -1.69 -9.74 -7.05
C PHE A 271 -2.22 -10.61 -5.91
N LYS A 272 -3.10 -10.06 -5.07
CA LYS A 272 -3.75 -10.83 -4.00
C LYS A 272 -4.57 -11.98 -4.57
N ARG A 273 -5.33 -11.74 -5.63
CA ARG A 273 -6.15 -12.79 -6.27
C ARG A 273 -5.30 -13.91 -6.88
N VAL A 274 -4.23 -13.56 -7.58
CA VAL A 274 -3.30 -14.54 -8.16
C VAL A 274 -2.67 -15.39 -7.05
N PHE A 275 -2.22 -14.77 -5.98
CA PHE A 275 -1.66 -15.46 -4.82
C PHE A 275 -2.68 -16.40 -4.17
N ASP A 276 -3.91 -15.94 -3.90
CA ASP A 276 -4.99 -16.76 -3.35
C ASP A 276 -5.27 -18.00 -4.21
N VAL A 277 -5.32 -17.83 -5.53
CA VAL A 277 -5.58 -18.94 -6.48
C VAL A 277 -4.42 -19.93 -6.51
N ILE A 278 -3.18 -19.45 -6.63
CA ILE A 278 -1.99 -20.31 -6.67
C ILE A 278 -1.87 -21.14 -5.39
N CYS A 279 -1.95 -20.50 -4.23
CA CYS A 279 -1.86 -21.19 -2.94
C CYS A 279 -3.01 -22.20 -2.77
N SER A 280 -4.22 -21.85 -3.19
CA SER A 280 -5.36 -22.76 -3.13
C SER A 280 -5.17 -23.97 -4.06
N LEU A 281 -4.70 -23.79 -5.28
CA LEU A 281 -4.43 -24.88 -6.21
C LEU A 281 -3.32 -25.81 -5.69
N ILE A 282 -2.25 -25.24 -5.13
CA ILE A 282 -1.18 -26.04 -4.49
C ILE A 282 -1.76 -26.87 -3.33
N ALA A 283 -2.58 -26.26 -2.48
CA ALA A 283 -3.22 -26.96 -1.37
C ALA A 283 -4.15 -28.09 -1.87
N PHE A 284 -4.92 -27.85 -2.93
CA PHE A 284 -5.81 -28.86 -3.52
C PHE A 284 -5.05 -30.04 -4.12
N THR A 285 -3.97 -29.77 -4.85
CA THR A 285 -3.20 -30.84 -5.50
C THR A 285 -2.38 -31.66 -4.52
N LEU A 286 -1.73 -31.03 -3.54
CA LEU A 286 -0.79 -31.72 -2.65
C LEU A 286 -1.44 -32.27 -1.38
N ILE A 287 -2.46 -31.61 -0.85
CA ILE A 287 -3.02 -31.96 0.46
C ILE A 287 -4.48 -32.41 0.34
N PHE A 288 -5.34 -31.63 -0.30
CA PHE A 288 -6.78 -31.88 -0.25
C PHE A 288 -7.22 -33.05 -1.15
N SER A 289 -6.43 -33.41 -2.16
CA SER A 289 -6.68 -34.56 -3.05
C SER A 289 -6.89 -35.88 -2.31
N TRP A 290 -6.13 -36.12 -1.25
CA TRP A 290 -6.23 -37.31 -0.40
C TRP A 290 -6.93 -37.03 0.95
N LEU A 291 -6.75 -35.86 1.52
CA LEU A 291 -7.28 -35.52 2.83
C LEU A 291 -8.81 -35.38 2.83
N PHE A 292 -9.40 -34.78 1.79
CA PHE A 292 -10.86 -34.58 1.71
C PHE A 292 -11.62 -35.91 1.61
N PRO A 293 -11.23 -36.88 0.75
CA PRO A 293 -11.84 -38.24 0.74
C PRO A 293 -11.72 -38.91 2.09
N LEU A 294 -10.56 -38.84 2.76
CA LEU A 294 -10.35 -39.45 4.06
C LEU A 294 -11.30 -38.87 5.11
N ILE A 295 -11.37 -37.53 5.24
CA ILE A 295 -12.29 -36.87 6.18
C ILE A 295 -13.74 -37.19 5.84
N ALA A 296 -14.10 -37.22 4.54
CA ALA A 296 -15.46 -37.53 4.11
C ALA A 296 -15.90 -38.94 4.52
N ILE A 297 -15.01 -39.96 4.36
CA ILE A 297 -15.27 -41.31 4.81
C ILE A 297 -15.46 -41.35 6.33
N ILE A 298 -14.59 -40.72 7.11
CA ILE A 298 -14.68 -40.72 8.57
C ILE A 298 -15.99 -40.07 9.02
N ILE A 299 -16.40 -38.94 8.43
CA ILE A 299 -17.68 -38.28 8.76
C ILE A 299 -18.86 -39.20 8.48
N ARG A 300 -18.88 -39.90 7.33
CA ARG A 300 -19.98 -40.80 6.95
C ARG A 300 -20.07 -42.03 7.86
N LEU A 301 -18.93 -42.55 8.29
CA LEU A 301 -18.89 -43.72 9.20
C LEU A 301 -19.30 -43.35 10.62
N THR A 302 -19.09 -42.11 11.07
CA THR A 302 -19.33 -41.70 12.46
C THR A 302 -20.70 -41.06 12.67
N SER A 303 -21.35 -40.54 11.65
CA SER A 303 -22.66 -39.90 11.75
C SER A 303 -23.45 -39.88 10.45
N LYS A 304 -24.78 -40.11 10.52
CA LYS A 304 -25.68 -40.06 9.38
C LYS A 304 -25.84 -38.63 8.84
N GLY A 305 -25.82 -38.44 7.50
CA GLY A 305 -26.09 -37.18 6.82
C GLY A 305 -25.01 -36.74 5.86
N PRO A 306 -25.09 -35.52 5.28
CA PRO A 306 -24.17 -35.01 4.28
C PRO A 306 -22.77 -34.75 4.87
N VAL A 307 -21.73 -34.86 4.06
CA VAL A 307 -20.33 -34.61 4.46
C VAL A 307 -20.07 -33.13 4.68
N TYR A 308 -20.64 -32.31 3.81
CA TYR A 308 -20.47 -30.86 3.85
C TYR A 308 -21.64 -30.19 4.58
N PHE A 309 -21.32 -29.16 5.34
CA PHE A 309 -22.23 -28.21 5.90
C PHE A 309 -22.07 -26.87 5.17
N ILE A 310 -23.17 -26.27 4.77
CA ILE A 310 -23.18 -25.01 4.02
C ILE A 310 -23.93 -23.99 4.83
N GLN A 311 -23.30 -22.87 5.12
CA GLN A 311 -23.89 -21.79 5.91
C GLN A 311 -23.80 -20.46 5.14
N GLU A 312 -24.90 -19.70 5.12
CA GLU A 312 -24.94 -18.37 4.55
C GLU A 312 -24.16 -17.39 5.45
N ARG A 313 -23.30 -16.61 4.82
CA ARG A 313 -22.50 -15.55 5.47
C ARG A 313 -22.45 -14.33 4.57
N TRP A 314 -22.04 -13.20 5.13
CA TRP A 314 -21.84 -11.99 4.35
C TRP A 314 -20.39 -11.95 3.83
N GLY A 315 -20.28 -11.68 2.53
CA GLY A 315 -19.04 -11.44 1.81
C GLY A 315 -18.76 -9.97 1.59
N ILE A 316 -18.02 -9.67 0.52
CA ILE A 316 -17.76 -8.28 0.10
C ILE A 316 -19.06 -7.56 -0.21
N ASN A 317 -19.15 -6.27 0.13
CA ASN A 317 -20.34 -5.43 -0.09
C ASN A 317 -21.65 -6.02 0.48
N ASN A 318 -21.55 -6.84 1.54
CA ASN A 318 -22.66 -7.55 2.18
C ASN A 318 -23.35 -8.59 1.28
N GLU A 319 -22.74 -9.00 0.18
CA GLU A 319 -23.28 -10.06 -0.65
C GLU A 319 -23.34 -11.38 0.11
N LYS A 320 -24.45 -12.10 -0.04
CA LYS A 320 -24.61 -13.39 0.61
C LYS A 320 -23.77 -14.45 -0.09
N ILE A 321 -22.89 -15.10 0.67
CA ILE A 321 -22.05 -16.19 0.20
C ILE A 321 -22.36 -17.50 0.91
N ARG A 322 -22.26 -18.62 0.19
CA ARG A 322 -22.40 -19.96 0.75
C ARG A 322 -21.04 -20.47 1.19
N CYS A 323 -20.78 -20.47 2.50
CA CYS A 323 -19.54 -20.92 3.10
C CYS A 323 -19.54 -22.43 3.26
N TYR A 324 -18.58 -23.13 2.67
CA TYR A 324 -18.45 -24.59 2.75
C TYR A 324 -17.61 -24.99 3.96
N LYS A 325 -18.09 -26.00 4.72
CA LYS A 325 -17.37 -26.61 5.83
C LYS A 325 -17.57 -28.12 5.82
N PHE A 326 -16.69 -28.88 6.46
CA PHE A 326 -17.03 -30.24 6.85
C PHE A 326 -18.01 -30.22 7.99
N ARG A 327 -18.97 -31.15 7.95
CA ARG A 327 -19.95 -31.30 9.01
C ARG A 327 -19.27 -31.74 10.31
N SER A 328 -19.37 -30.92 11.34
CA SER A 328 -18.84 -31.17 12.69
C SER A 328 -19.94 -31.33 13.76
N MET A 329 -21.21 -31.09 13.37
CA MET A 329 -22.36 -31.24 14.25
C MET A 329 -23.37 -32.26 13.72
N TYR A 330 -24.23 -32.75 14.59
CA TYR A 330 -25.34 -33.61 14.23
C TYR A 330 -26.36 -32.87 13.38
N THR A 331 -27.01 -33.57 12.42
CA THR A 331 -27.95 -32.96 11.46
C THR A 331 -29.24 -32.41 12.09
N TYR A 332 -29.60 -32.90 13.28
CA TYR A 332 -30.77 -32.42 14.02
C TYR A 332 -30.49 -31.20 14.90
N SER A 333 -29.26 -30.72 14.95
CA SER A 333 -28.89 -29.55 15.73
C SER A 333 -29.27 -28.26 15.00
N SER A 334 -29.91 -27.34 15.74
CA SER A 334 -30.23 -25.99 15.26
C SER A 334 -29.17 -24.98 15.70
N ASP A 335 -28.88 -24.02 14.85
CA ASP A 335 -28.03 -22.86 15.18
C ASP A 335 -28.82 -21.76 15.90
N ILE A 336 -30.16 -21.95 16.07
CA ILE A 336 -31.05 -21.02 16.74
C ILE A 336 -31.50 -21.69 18.05
N GLY A 337 -31.30 -21.00 19.15
CA GLY A 337 -31.75 -21.45 20.47
C GLY A 337 -33.26 -21.37 20.61
N SER A 338 -33.78 -21.93 21.73
CA SER A 338 -35.19 -21.87 22.07
C SER A 338 -35.72 -20.44 22.31
N ASP A 339 -34.81 -19.50 22.52
CA ASP A 339 -35.06 -18.06 22.66
C ASP A 339 -35.06 -17.29 21.33
N GLY A 340 -34.96 -18.00 20.20
CA GLY A 340 -34.92 -17.40 18.85
C GLY A 340 -33.59 -16.71 18.50
N LYS A 341 -32.60 -16.72 19.40
CA LYS A 341 -31.28 -16.09 19.18
C LYS A 341 -30.29 -17.06 18.58
N TYR A 342 -29.32 -16.51 17.84
CA TYR A 342 -28.21 -17.28 17.29
C TYR A 342 -27.34 -17.81 18.44
N GLN A 343 -27.18 -19.13 18.49
CA GLN A 343 -26.39 -19.80 19.53
C GLN A 343 -25.02 -20.19 18.99
N GLN A 344 -23.99 -19.44 19.41
CA GLN A 344 -22.61 -19.80 19.12
C GLN A 344 -22.25 -21.14 19.78
N ALA A 345 -21.42 -21.95 19.12
CA ALA A 345 -20.96 -23.20 19.69
C ALA A 345 -19.99 -22.94 20.85
N THR A 346 -20.22 -23.60 21.97
CA THR A 346 -19.42 -23.55 23.21
C THR A 346 -18.44 -24.71 23.31
N LYS A 347 -17.53 -24.67 24.29
CA LYS A 347 -16.47 -25.69 24.46
C LYS A 347 -16.99 -27.13 24.67
N ASN A 348 -18.14 -27.29 25.30
CA ASN A 348 -18.74 -28.59 25.60
C ASN A 348 -20.13 -28.76 24.97
N ASP A 349 -20.30 -28.22 23.78
CA ASP A 349 -21.57 -28.24 23.05
C ASP A 349 -21.94 -29.68 22.65
N THR A 350 -23.09 -30.15 23.13
CA THR A 350 -23.62 -31.51 22.86
C THR A 350 -24.01 -31.74 21.41
N ARG A 351 -24.16 -30.67 20.64
CA ARG A 351 -24.45 -30.74 19.20
C ARG A 351 -23.25 -31.22 18.36
N ILE A 352 -22.04 -31.21 18.95
CA ILE A 352 -20.79 -31.54 18.23
C ILE A 352 -20.57 -33.06 18.26
N THR A 353 -20.31 -33.67 17.09
CA THR A 353 -19.98 -35.10 17.00
C THR A 353 -18.56 -35.37 17.53
N LYS A 354 -18.27 -36.65 17.90
CA LYS A 354 -16.93 -37.03 18.39
C LYS A 354 -15.81 -36.63 17.41
N ILE A 355 -16.01 -36.92 16.13
CA ILE A 355 -15.05 -36.52 15.09
C ILE A 355 -15.07 -35.00 14.86
N GLY A 356 -16.26 -34.39 14.95
CA GLY A 356 -16.42 -32.94 14.84
C GLY A 356 -15.58 -32.16 15.85
N LYS A 357 -15.40 -32.71 17.06
CA LYS A 357 -14.55 -32.14 18.11
C LYS A 357 -13.07 -32.08 17.66
N ILE A 358 -12.60 -33.13 17.01
CA ILE A 358 -11.24 -33.18 16.46
C ILE A 358 -11.10 -32.20 15.30
N LEU A 359 -12.04 -32.25 14.34
CA LEU A 359 -12.00 -31.37 13.16
C LEU A 359 -11.99 -29.89 13.57
N ARG A 360 -12.81 -29.49 14.56
CA ARG A 360 -12.84 -28.10 15.06
C ARG A 360 -11.59 -27.72 15.82
N LYS A 361 -11.05 -28.61 16.67
CA LYS A 361 -9.81 -28.36 17.41
C LYS A 361 -8.61 -28.17 16.44
N THR A 362 -8.59 -28.89 15.34
CA THR A 362 -7.53 -28.81 14.32
C THR A 362 -7.86 -27.86 13.17
N ASN A 363 -9.03 -27.22 13.16
CA ASN A 363 -9.53 -26.34 12.10
C ASN A 363 -9.70 -27.04 10.73
N LEU A 364 -9.67 -28.35 10.68
CA LEU A 364 -9.85 -29.12 9.46
C LEU A 364 -11.28 -29.01 8.90
N ASP A 365 -12.27 -28.68 9.78
CA ASP A 365 -13.65 -28.43 9.34
C ASP A 365 -13.78 -27.24 8.40
N GLU A 366 -12.85 -26.29 8.42
CA GLU A 366 -12.87 -25.08 7.61
C GLU A 366 -12.13 -25.20 6.25
N LEU A 367 -11.40 -26.31 6.01
CA LEU A 367 -10.65 -26.51 4.78
C LEU A 367 -11.51 -26.42 3.49
N PRO A 368 -12.80 -26.85 3.46
CA PRO A 368 -13.63 -26.68 2.26
C PRO A 368 -13.85 -25.20 1.85
N GLN A 369 -13.55 -24.22 2.71
CA GLN A 369 -13.60 -22.79 2.36
C GLN A 369 -12.57 -22.42 1.26
N PHE A 370 -11.52 -23.22 1.04
CA PHE A 370 -10.64 -23.04 -0.11
C PHE A 370 -11.39 -23.15 -1.45
N LEU A 371 -12.51 -23.87 -1.52
CA LEU A 371 -13.42 -23.84 -2.67
C LEU A 371 -14.06 -22.46 -2.84
N ASN A 372 -14.40 -21.79 -1.75
CA ASN A 372 -14.88 -20.42 -1.80
C ASN A 372 -13.82 -19.45 -2.29
N VAL A 373 -12.56 -19.69 -1.92
CA VAL A 373 -11.42 -18.89 -2.43
C VAL A 373 -11.28 -19.09 -3.94
N LEU A 374 -11.28 -20.31 -4.44
CA LEU A 374 -11.20 -20.57 -5.89
C LEU A 374 -12.38 -19.97 -6.66
N LYS A 375 -13.61 -20.04 -6.10
CA LYS A 375 -14.80 -19.39 -6.67
C LYS A 375 -14.74 -17.87 -6.65
N GLY A 376 -13.83 -17.28 -5.88
CA GLY A 376 -13.66 -15.82 -5.78
C GLY A 376 -14.51 -15.12 -4.73
N ASN A 377 -15.31 -15.86 -3.94
CA ASN A 377 -16.18 -15.30 -2.91
C ASN A 377 -15.44 -15.00 -1.59
N MET A 378 -14.27 -15.64 -1.40
CA MET A 378 -13.39 -15.48 -0.24
C MET A 378 -11.94 -15.29 -0.68
N SER A 379 -11.11 -14.90 0.26
CA SER A 379 -9.65 -14.86 0.19
C SER A 379 -9.07 -15.84 1.22
N ILE A 380 -7.81 -16.21 1.11
CA ILE A 380 -7.13 -16.99 2.15
C ILE A 380 -7.02 -16.14 3.42
N VAL A 381 -6.59 -14.88 3.26
CA VAL A 381 -6.42 -13.93 4.38
C VAL A 381 -7.41 -12.78 4.24
N GLY A 382 -8.14 -12.50 5.32
CA GLY A 382 -9.12 -11.42 5.39
C GLY A 382 -9.94 -11.45 6.68
N PRO A 383 -10.85 -10.50 6.91
CA PRO A 383 -11.77 -10.52 8.03
C PRO A 383 -12.60 -11.82 8.06
N ARG A 384 -12.73 -12.43 9.23
CA ARG A 384 -13.52 -13.67 9.36
C ARG A 384 -15.00 -13.42 9.07
N PRO A 385 -15.63 -14.17 8.15
CA PRO A 385 -17.04 -13.96 7.85
C PRO A 385 -17.92 -14.47 9.01
N HIS A 386 -18.81 -13.64 9.50
CA HIS A 386 -19.76 -13.99 10.54
C HIS A 386 -21.08 -14.56 9.95
N PRO A 387 -21.81 -15.41 10.69
CA PRO A 387 -23.16 -15.82 10.31
C PRO A 387 -24.10 -14.62 10.20
N THR A 388 -25.07 -14.69 9.31
CA THR A 388 -26.03 -13.60 9.05
C THR A 388 -26.71 -13.06 10.32
N PRO A 389 -27.20 -13.89 11.27
CA PRO A 389 -27.81 -13.37 12.49
C PRO A 389 -26.86 -12.54 13.36
N LEU A 390 -25.60 -12.95 13.46
CA LEU A 390 -24.58 -12.22 14.21
C LEU A 390 -24.21 -10.88 13.55
N ASN A 391 -24.23 -10.83 12.22
CA ASN A 391 -24.03 -9.57 11.50
C ASN A 391 -25.17 -8.58 11.77
N ILE A 392 -26.42 -9.06 11.77
CA ILE A 392 -27.60 -8.23 12.02
C ILE A 392 -27.55 -7.65 13.44
N GLU A 393 -27.20 -8.47 14.43
CA GLU A 393 -27.06 -8.03 15.82
C GLU A 393 -25.90 -7.04 16.01
N SER A 394 -24.77 -7.27 15.34
CA SER A 394 -23.54 -6.49 15.57
C SER A 394 -23.48 -5.17 14.79
N LYS A 395 -24.18 -5.05 13.67
CA LYS A 395 -24.07 -3.88 12.77
C LYS A 395 -24.41 -2.54 13.45
N ASP A 396 -25.37 -2.54 14.36
CA ASP A 396 -25.87 -1.36 15.06
C ASP A 396 -25.18 -1.15 16.43
N ASN A 397 -24.67 -2.25 17.02
CA ASN A 397 -24.10 -2.26 18.36
C ASN A 397 -22.58 -2.12 18.42
N VAL A 398 -21.88 -2.32 17.28
CA VAL A 398 -20.41 -2.30 17.21
C VAL A 398 -19.96 -1.24 16.21
N ARG A 399 -19.15 -0.31 16.70
CA ARG A 399 -18.66 0.81 15.89
C ARG A 399 -17.87 0.29 14.68
N ASN A 400 -18.15 0.86 13.52
CA ASN A 400 -17.46 0.55 12.25
C ASN A 400 -17.57 -0.92 11.79
N TYR A 401 -18.52 -1.69 12.34
CA TYR A 401 -18.67 -3.12 12.06
C TYR A 401 -18.75 -3.42 10.55
N MET A 402 -19.50 -2.61 9.80
CA MET A 402 -19.76 -2.83 8.37
C MET A 402 -18.52 -2.62 7.48
N LEU A 403 -17.51 -1.89 7.97
CA LEU A 403 -16.26 -1.68 7.22
C LEU A 403 -15.51 -3.00 6.94
N ARG A 404 -15.77 -4.05 7.70
CA ARG A 404 -15.20 -5.37 7.48
C ARG A 404 -15.59 -6.00 6.15
N HIS A 405 -16.72 -5.57 5.59
CA HIS A 405 -17.27 -6.10 4.34
C HIS A 405 -16.85 -5.32 3.09
N ILE A 406 -15.94 -4.35 3.21
CA ILE A 406 -15.37 -3.64 2.05
C ILE A 406 -14.38 -4.55 1.29
N VAL A 407 -13.79 -5.55 1.96
CA VAL A 407 -12.89 -6.53 1.37
C VAL A 407 -13.50 -7.94 1.44
N LYS A 408 -12.94 -8.87 0.64
CA LYS A 408 -13.36 -10.27 0.71
C LYS A 408 -13.05 -10.87 2.08
N PRO A 409 -13.97 -11.65 2.67
CA PRO A 409 -13.71 -12.35 3.92
C PRO A 409 -12.62 -13.42 3.72
N GLY A 410 -11.87 -13.69 4.80
CA GLY A 410 -10.77 -14.64 4.81
C GLY A 410 -11.08 -15.96 5.55
N ILE A 411 -10.35 -17.02 5.17
CA ILE A 411 -10.28 -18.27 5.95
C ILE A 411 -9.57 -17.98 7.28
N THR A 412 -8.44 -17.26 7.20
CA THR A 412 -7.71 -16.72 8.34
C THR A 412 -7.64 -15.19 8.26
N GLY A 413 -7.21 -14.54 9.35
CA GLY A 413 -7.12 -13.08 9.37
C GLY A 413 -6.37 -12.56 10.60
N TRP A 414 -6.05 -11.28 10.58
CA TRP A 414 -5.24 -10.62 11.61
C TRP A 414 -5.85 -10.74 13.01
N ALA A 415 -7.16 -10.54 13.14
CA ALA A 415 -7.86 -10.73 14.40
C ALA A 415 -7.73 -12.17 14.94
N GLN A 416 -7.79 -13.18 14.04
CA GLN A 416 -7.72 -14.58 14.40
C GLN A 416 -6.34 -14.96 14.95
N VAL A 417 -5.25 -14.55 14.26
CA VAL A 417 -3.88 -14.87 14.70
C VAL A 417 -3.49 -14.13 15.97
N ASN A 418 -4.14 -13.00 16.27
CA ASN A 418 -3.98 -12.25 17.53
C ASN A 418 -4.92 -12.74 18.66
N GLY A 419 -5.54 -13.92 18.51
CA GLY A 419 -6.31 -14.57 19.58
C GLY A 419 -7.77 -14.13 19.73
N TYR A 420 -8.33 -13.43 18.73
CA TYR A 420 -9.76 -13.05 18.70
C TYR A 420 -10.56 -13.94 17.74
N ARG A 421 -10.35 -15.27 17.83
CA ARG A 421 -10.98 -16.26 16.96
C ARG A 421 -12.29 -16.82 17.48
N GLY A 422 -12.38 -17.09 18.77
CA GLY A 422 -13.47 -17.83 19.41
C GLY A 422 -14.74 -17.03 19.66
N GLU A 423 -15.48 -17.45 20.65
CA GLU A 423 -16.69 -16.79 21.14
C GLU A 423 -16.43 -15.35 21.58
N THR A 424 -17.39 -14.47 21.34
CA THR A 424 -17.31 -13.04 21.69
C THR A 424 -18.27 -12.69 22.84
N ALA A 425 -18.35 -13.59 23.84
CA ALA A 425 -19.28 -13.44 24.98
C ALA A 425 -18.92 -12.28 25.90
N LYS A 426 -17.67 -11.87 26.01
CA LYS A 426 -17.24 -10.79 26.91
C LYS A 426 -17.49 -9.42 26.29
N PRO A 427 -17.99 -8.43 27.07
CA PRO A 427 -18.16 -7.06 26.57
C PRO A 427 -16.88 -6.52 25.94
N GLY A 428 -17.00 -5.86 24.79
CA GLY A 428 -15.88 -5.26 24.07
C GLY A 428 -15.01 -6.22 23.24
N GLN A 429 -15.16 -7.54 23.32
CA GLN A 429 -14.38 -8.48 22.49
C GLN A 429 -14.71 -8.36 21.01
N MET A 430 -15.99 -8.16 20.67
CA MET A 430 -16.40 -7.95 19.28
C MET A 430 -15.80 -6.66 18.73
N GLN A 431 -15.81 -5.58 19.51
CA GLN A 431 -15.20 -4.32 19.10
C GLN A 431 -13.69 -4.49 18.80
N LYS A 432 -12.94 -5.14 19.70
CA LYS A 432 -11.50 -5.39 19.49
C LYS A 432 -11.24 -6.26 18.25
N ARG A 433 -12.10 -7.25 17.98
CA ARG A 433 -12.02 -8.05 16.75
C ARG A 433 -12.21 -7.18 15.52
N VAL A 434 -13.23 -6.32 15.53
CA VAL A 434 -13.52 -5.38 14.44
C VAL A 434 -12.38 -4.39 14.26
N ASP A 435 -11.82 -3.85 15.32
CA ASP A 435 -10.70 -2.92 15.26
C ASP A 435 -9.46 -3.56 14.60
N LEU A 436 -9.17 -4.83 14.93
CA LEU A 436 -8.07 -5.59 14.30
C LEU A 436 -8.36 -5.93 12.82
N ASP A 437 -9.60 -6.25 12.49
CA ASP A 437 -10.01 -6.49 11.12
C ASP A 437 -9.89 -5.20 10.28
N ILE A 438 -10.29 -4.05 10.84
CA ILE A 438 -10.14 -2.74 10.19
C ILE A 438 -8.67 -2.38 10.04
N TRP A 439 -7.87 -2.58 11.09
CA TRP A 439 -6.43 -2.35 11.02
C TRP A 439 -5.79 -3.15 9.87
N TYR A 440 -6.15 -4.42 9.71
CA TYR A 440 -5.69 -5.23 8.58
C TYR A 440 -6.09 -4.62 7.23
N ILE A 441 -7.33 -4.19 7.08
CA ILE A 441 -7.84 -3.59 5.84
C ILE A 441 -7.08 -2.32 5.48
N GLU A 442 -6.79 -1.47 6.47
CA GLU A 442 -6.10 -0.18 6.31
C GLU A 442 -4.59 -0.34 6.09
N ASN A 443 -3.99 -1.40 6.62
CA ASN A 443 -2.53 -1.63 6.58
C ASN A 443 -2.15 -2.84 5.71
N TRP A 444 -3.03 -3.29 4.83
CA TRP A 444 -2.78 -4.45 4.01
C TRP A 444 -1.50 -4.29 3.17
N THR A 445 -0.68 -5.34 3.20
CA THR A 445 0.46 -5.56 2.30
C THR A 445 0.53 -7.04 1.96
N PHE A 446 1.16 -7.39 0.85
CA PHE A 446 1.42 -8.79 0.49
C PHE A 446 2.17 -9.55 1.59
N TRP A 447 3.16 -8.90 2.21
CA TRP A 447 3.94 -9.50 3.30
C TRP A 447 3.13 -9.74 4.57
N LEU A 448 2.14 -8.90 4.84
CA LEU A 448 1.22 -9.09 5.96
C LEU A 448 0.38 -10.35 5.75
N ASP A 449 -0.08 -10.62 4.54
CA ASP A 449 -0.77 -11.88 4.23
C ASP A 449 0.13 -13.10 4.45
N CYS A 450 1.37 -13.06 3.98
CA CYS A 450 2.35 -14.12 4.23
C CYS A 450 2.60 -14.34 5.72
N GLN A 451 2.73 -13.28 6.49
CA GLN A 451 2.91 -13.32 7.95
C GLN A 451 1.70 -13.97 8.64
N ILE A 452 0.48 -13.57 8.28
CA ILE A 452 -0.75 -14.12 8.85
C ILE A 452 -0.88 -15.62 8.53
N MET A 453 -0.57 -16.03 7.30
CA MET A 453 -0.59 -17.44 6.90
C MET A 453 0.43 -18.25 7.71
N PHE A 454 1.65 -17.75 7.85
CA PHE A 454 2.69 -18.39 8.65
C PHE A 454 2.26 -18.52 10.13
N GLN A 455 1.77 -17.45 10.73
CA GLN A 455 1.27 -17.46 12.10
C GLN A 455 0.08 -18.43 12.28
N THR A 456 -0.80 -18.51 11.28
CA THR A 456 -1.92 -19.46 11.31
C THR A 456 -1.42 -20.91 11.38
N ILE A 457 -0.45 -21.26 10.54
CA ILE A 457 0.17 -22.58 10.52
C ILE A 457 0.86 -22.86 11.86
N MET A 458 1.65 -21.92 12.36
CA MET A 458 2.34 -22.07 13.65
C MET A 458 1.34 -22.25 14.80
N ASN A 459 0.25 -21.49 14.84
CA ASN A 459 -0.79 -21.62 15.86
C ASN A 459 -1.52 -22.97 15.79
N MET A 460 -1.61 -23.60 14.61
CA MET A 460 -2.15 -24.97 14.50
C MET A 460 -1.25 -26.01 15.15
N PHE A 461 0.08 -25.84 15.08
CA PHE A 461 1.05 -26.78 15.69
C PHE A 461 1.24 -26.56 17.19
N ILE A 462 1.30 -25.29 17.64
CA ILE A 462 1.51 -24.96 19.06
C ILE A 462 0.23 -25.20 19.88
N GLY A 463 -0.94 -25.26 19.23
CA GLY A 463 -2.24 -25.37 19.85
C GLY A 463 -2.75 -24.01 20.33
N ASP A 464 -3.78 -23.51 19.68
CA ASP A 464 -4.46 -22.30 20.14
C ASP A 464 -5.25 -22.59 21.41
N LYS A 465 -4.84 -22.01 22.55
CA LYS A 465 -5.53 -22.16 23.85
C LYS A 465 -6.99 -21.69 23.79
N LYS A 466 -7.40 -21.00 22.73
CA LYS A 466 -8.74 -20.44 22.49
C LYS A 466 -9.51 -21.12 21.35
N ALA A 467 -8.90 -22.11 20.64
CA ALA A 467 -9.62 -22.96 19.69
C ALA A 467 -10.41 -24.04 20.45
N TYR A 468 -11.69 -24.18 20.16
CA TYR A 468 -12.56 -25.17 20.78
C TYR A 468 -12.79 -26.37 19.87
#